data_5b68a76f03ef6b52a6715f647b30b541
#
_entry.id   5b68a76f03ef6b52a6715f647b30b541
#
_cell.length_a   1.000
_cell.length_b   1.000
_cell.length_c   1.000
_cell.angle_alpha   90.00
_cell.angle_beta   90.00
_cell.angle_gamma   90.00
#
_symmetry.space_group_name_H-M   'P 1'
#
loop_
_entity.id
_entity.type
_entity.pdbx_description
1 polymer ?
#
loop_
_entity_poly.entity_id
_entity_poly.type
_entity_poly.pdbx_seq_one_letter_code
_entity_poly.pdbx_strand_id
1 'polypeptide(L)'
;MARSVSAEVIASTFDESADRHVQVAEMVLQKAKRAVEVGDDVVILLDSITRLARAYNTVIPHSGKILSGGVDSNALHKPKRFLGAARNVEDGGSLTIISTALIDTGSRMDEVIFEEFKGTGNMELVLDLSLIHI
;
A
#
# COMPACT_ATOMS: atom_id res chain seq x y z
N MET A 1 -12.97 -10.01 -10.13
CA MET A 1 -12.75 -8.53 -10.17
C MET A 1 -12.31 -8.04 -11.55
N ALA A 2 -11.29 -8.61 -12.18
CA ALA A 2 -10.82 -8.15 -13.50
C ALA A 2 -11.90 -8.07 -14.59
N ARG A 3 -12.93 -8.93 -14.51
CA ARG A 3 -14.03 -8.93 -15.49
C ARG A 3 -15.13 -7.90 -15.23
N SER A 4 -15.12 -7.28 -14.05
CA SER A 4 -16.20 -6.38 -13.61
C SER A 4 -15.81 -4.92 -13.57
N VAL A 5 -14.55 -4.60 -13.88
CA VAL A 5 -14.05 -3.22 -13.86
C VAL A 5 -13.31 -2.89 -15.16
N SER A 6 -13.40 -1.63 -15.58
CA SER A 6 -12.66 -1.11 -16.73
C SER A 6 -11.33 -0.53 -16.26
N ALA A 7 -10.45 -1.39 -15.73
CA ALA A 7 -9.15 -1.00 -15.22
C ALA A 7 -8.19 -2.17 -15.36
N GLU A 8 -6.89 -1.88 -15.35
CA GLU A 8 -5.88 -2.92 -15.27
C GLU A 8 -5.86 -3.50 -13.84
N VAL A 9 -6.08 -4.80 -13.71
CA VAL A 9 -6.06 -5.49 -12.44
C VAL A 9 -4.82 -6.37 -12.36
N ILE A 10 -3.96 -6.09 -11.38
CA ILE A 10 -2.77 -6.87 -11.10
C ILE A 10 -2.95 -7.46 -9.70
N ALA A 11 -2.83 -8.78 -9.60
CA ALA A 11 -3.13 -9.47 -8.37
C ALA A 11 -1.97 -10.35 -7.92
N SER A 12 -1.82 -10.43 -6.60
CA SER A 12 -1.01 -11.41 -5.93
C SER A 12 -1.87 -12.04 -4.84
N THR A 13 -2.09 -13.34 -4.93
CA THR A 13 -3.03 -14.06 -4.05
C THR A 13 -2.39 -14.44 -2.72
N PHE A 14 -3.22 -14.80 -1.73
CA PHE A 14 -2.78 -15.11 -0.37
C PHE A 14 -1.79 -16.26 -0.26
N ASP A 15 -1.89 -17.22 -1.16
CA ASP A 15 -1.04 -18.41 -1.22
C ASP A 15 0.30 -18.16 -1.91
N GLU A 16 0.49 -16.96 -2.51
CA GLU A 16 1.78 -16.57 -3.05
C GLU A 16 2.73 -16.10 -1.94
N SER A 17 4.04 -16.19 -2.21
CA SER A 17 5.06 -15.79 -1.23
C SER A 17 5.09 -14.28 -0.99
N ALA A 18 5.64 -13.88 0.16
CA ALA A 18 5.85 -12.47 0.48
C ALA A 18 6.75 -11.77 -0.55
N ASP A 19 7.76 -12.46 -1.08
CA ASP A 19 8.61 -11.94 -2.15
C ASP A 19 7.81 -11.58 -3.39
N ARG A 20 6.82 -12.40 -3.74
CA ARG A 20 5.97 -12.15 -4.89
C ARG A 20 5.10 -10.90 -4.69
N HIS A 21 4.54 -10.72 -3.50
CA HIS A 21 3.75 -9.53 -3.18
C HIS A 21 4.59 -8.25 -3.32
N VAL A 22 5.80 -8.27 -2.82
CA VAL A 22 6.74 -7.14 -2.90
C VAL A 22 7.10 -6.84 -4.35
N GLN A 23 7.45 -7.86 -5.13
CA GLN A 23 7.81 -7.70 -6.54
C GLN A 23 6.67 -7.10 -7.37
N VAL A 24 5.45 -7.58 -7.16
CA VAL A 24 4.27 -7.07 -7.86
C VAL A 24 4.03 -5.61 -7.54
N ALA A 25 4.11 -5.22 -6.27
CA ALA A 25 3.92 -3.84 -5.85
C ALA A 25 4.98 -2.91 -6.44
N GLU A 26 6.24 -3.31 -6.43
CA GLU A 26 7.34 -2.52 -7.00
C GLU A 26 7.18 -2.37 -8.53
N MET A 27 6.77 -3.42 -9.21
CA MET A 27 6.51 -3.38 -10.66
C MET A 27 5.39 -2.40 -11.00
N VAL A 28 4.27 -2.46 -10.27
CA VAL A 28 3.14 -1.57 -10.49
C VAL A 28 3.54 -0.11 -10.27
N LEU A 29 4.29 0.17 -9.21
CA LEU A 29 4.74 1.52 -8.92
C LEU A 29 5.65 2.07 -10.03
N GLN A 30 6.60 1.27 -10.52
CA GLN A 30 7.50 1.68 -11.59
C GLN A 30 6.73 1.93 -12.90
N LYS A 31 5.77 1.08 -13.22
CA LYS A 31 4.90 1.26 -14.38
C LYS A 31 4.11 2.57 -14.28
N ALA A 32 3.53 2.83 -13.11
CA ALA A 32 2.77 4.06 -12.86
C ALA A 32 3.65 5.31 -12.97
N LYS A 33 4.86 5.29 -12.42
CA LYS A 33 5.81 6.41 -12.51
C LYS A 33 6.15 6.74 -13.97
N ARG A 34 6.37 5.73 -14.78
CA ARG A 34 6.66 5.94 -16.21
C ARG A 34 5.48 6.54 -16.97
N ALA A 35 4.26 6.10 -16.67
CA ALA A 35 3.06 6.67 -17.25
C ALA A 35 2.90 8.16 -16.87
N VAL A 36 3.18 8.50 -15.63
CA VAL A 36 3.15 9.89 -15.16
C VAL A 36 4.20 10.75 -15.87
N GLU A 37 5.39 10.21 -16.12
CA GLU A 37 6.46 10.92 -16.82
C GLU A 37 6.07 11.29 -18.25
N VAL A 38 5.24 10.49 -18.92
CA VAL A 38 4.74 10.80 -20.28
C VAL A 38 3.47 11.66 -20.27
N GLY A 39 3.03 12.10 -19.11
CA GLY A 39 1.93 13.05 -18.96
C GLY A 39 0.58 12.45 -18.56
N ASP A 40 0.51 11.18 -18.26
CA ASP A 40 -0.74 10.54 -17.83
C ASP A 40 -1.09 10.86 -16.38
N ASP A 41 -2.37 10.94 -16.09
CA ASP A 41 -2.90 10.99 -14.73
C ASP A 41 -3.23 9.56 -14.29
N VAL A 42 -2.47 9.05 -13.34
CA VAL A 42 -2.56 7.66 -12.89
C VAL A 42 -3.16 7.58 -11.50
N VAL A 43 -4.07 6.64 -11.31
CA VAL A 43 -4.63 6.30 -9.99
C VAL A 43 -4.28 4.85 -9.68
N ILE A 44 -3.63 4.61 -8.55
CA ILE A 44 -3.38 3.27 -8.02
C ILE A 44 -4.37 3.02 -6.89
N LEU A 45 -5.11 1.92 -7.00
CA LEU A 45 -5.94 1.40 -5.92
C LEU A 45 -5.22 0.19 -5.32
N LEU A 46 -4.74 0.34 -4.09
CA LEU A 46 -3.98 -0.70 -3.40
C LEU A 46 -4.82 -1.33 -2.28
N ASP A 47 -5.13 -2.59 -2.43
CA ASP A 47 -5.77 -3.38 -1.38
C ASP A 47 -4.82 -4.50 -0.95
N SER A 48 -4.14 -4.37 0.15
CA SER A 48 -4.10 -3.27 1.11
C SER A 48 -2.66 -2.91 1.48
N ILE A 49 -2.45 -1.72 2.04
CA ILE A 49 -1.13 -1.33 2.54
C ILE A 49 -0.69 -2.20 3.73
N THR A 50 -1.64 -2.67 4.53
CA THR A 50 -1.38 -3.56 5.66
C THR A 50 -0.70 -4.85 5.21
N ARG A 51 -1.22 -5.47 4.15
CA ARG A 51 -0.63 -6.70 3.61
C ARG A 51 0.72 -6.48 2.97
N LEU A 52 0.87 -5.37 2.27
CA LEU A 52 2.15 -4.99 1.69
C LEU A 52 3.20 -4.78 2.77
N ALA A 53 2.86 -4.09 3.85
CA ALA A 53 3.75 -3.89 4.99
C ALA A 53 4.12 -5.21 5.67
N ARG A 54 3.19 -6.13 5.83
CA ARG A 54 3.47 -7.48 6.37
C ARG A 54 4.43 -8.25 5.47
N ALA A 55 4.25 -8.16 4.16
CA ALA A 55 5.13 -8.82 3.20
C ALA A 55 6.57 -8.27 3.31
N TYR A 56 6.72 -6.97 3.38
CA TYR A 56 8.03 -6.36 3.59
C TYR A 56 8.65 -6.76 4.93
N ASN A 57 7.86 -6.87 5.99
CA ASN A 57 8.34 -7.31 7.30
C ASN A 57 8.91 -8.74 7.25
N THR A 58 8.39 -9.58 6.37
CA THR A 58 8.89 -10.95 6.16
C THR A 58 10.16 -10.98 5.31
N VAL A 59 10.22 -10.14 4.29
CA VAL A 59 11.28 -10.17 3.26
C VAL A 59 12.54 -9.40 3.69
N ILE A 60 12.38 -8.28 4.40
CA ILE A 60 13.50 -7.41 4.75
C ILE A 60 14.35 -8.03 5.88
N PRO A 61 15.70 -7.97 5.76
CA PRO A 61 16.59 -8.40 6.84
C PRO A 61 16.32 -7.62 8.14
N HIS A 62 16.31 -8.34 9.25
CA HIS A 62 16.06 -7.73 10.56
C HIS A 62 17.13 -6.70 10.92
N SER A 63 16.69 -5.54 11.35
CA SER A 63 17.57 -4.45 11.80
C SER A 63 18.04 -4.62 13.24
N GLY A 64 17.42 -5.51 14.01
CA GLY A 64 17.60 -5.63 15.46
C GLY A 64 16.71 -4.69 16.26
N LYS A 65 15.97 -3.79 15.61
CA LYS A 65 15.01 -2.89 16.25
C LYS A 65 13.59 -3.30 15.83
N ILE A 66 12.85 -3.90 16.74
CA ILE A 66 11.49 -4.34 16.49
C ILE A 66 10.54 -3.39 17.20
N LEU A 67 9.62 -2.81 16.45
CA LEU A 67 8.50 -2.03 16.98
C LEU A 67 7.49 -2.95 17.67
N SER A 68 6.57 -2.37 18.42
CA SER A 68 5.47 -3.12 19.01
C SER A 68 4.75 -3.95 17.95
N GLY A 69 4.30 -5.14 18.31
CA GLY A 69 3.58 -6.04 17.39
C GLY A 69 4.45 -6.83 16.42
N GLY A 70 5.78 -6.84 16.62
CA GLY A 70 6.69 -7.65 15.79
C GLY A 70 7.05 -7.02 14.44
N VAL A 71 6.80 -5.73 14.26
CA VAL A 71 7.16 -4.99 13.04
C VAL A 71 8.61 -4.50 13.14
N ASP A 72 9.45 -4.90 12.19
CA ASP A 72 10.81 -4.39 12.12
C ASP A 72 10.81 -2.91 11.70
N SER A 73 11.66 -2.09 12.32
CA SER A 73 11.71 -0.66 12.02
C SER A 73 12.06 -0.35 10.56
N ASN A 74 12.79 -1.22 9.88
CA ASN A 74 13.14 -1.07 8.46
C ASN A 74 12.05 -1.55 7.50
N ALA A 75 11.12 -2.37 7.97
CA ALA A 75 10.10 -2.99 7.11
C ALA A 75 9.14 -1.97 6.51
N LEU A 76 8.94 -0.83 7.15
CA LEU A 76 7.98 0.18 6.71
C LEU A 76 8.56 1.23 5.77
N HIS A 77 9.87 1.27 5.55
CA HIS A 77 10.51 2.26 4.68
C HIS A 77 9.99 2.22 3.24
N LYS A 78 10.00 1.05 2.62
CA LYS A 78 9.55 0.90 1.23
C LYS A 78 8.05 1.11 1.07
N PRO A 79 7.18 0.55 1.92
CA PRO A 79 5.75 0.89 1.88
C PRO A 79 5.46 2.38 2.05
N LYS A 80 6.17 3.07 2.94
CA LYS A 80 6.05 4.53 3.09
C LYS A 80 6.48 5.26 1.82
N ARG A 81 7.55 4.82 1.18
CA ARG A 81 7.98 5.36 -0.11
C ARG A 81 6.95 5.10 -1.22
N PHE A 82 6.29 3.96 -1.18
CA PHE A 82 5.22 3.65 -2.11
C PHE A 82 4.11 4.71 -2.03
N LEU A 83 3.57 4.95 -0.84
CA LEU A 83 2.55 5.98 -0.63
C LEU A 83 3.10 7.39 -0.89
N GLY A 84 4.33 7.66 -0.50
CA GLY A 84 4.98 8.95 -0.70
C GLY A 84 5.34 9.27 -2.16
N ALA A 85 5.17 8.31 -3.06
CA ALA A 85 5.36 8.54 -4.49
C ALA A 85 4.21 9.32 -5.13
N ALA A 86 3.06 9.39 -4.48
CA ALA A 86 1.91 10.16 -4.96
C ALA A 86 2.26 11.65 -5.05
N ARG A 87 2.07 12.22 -6.21
CA ARG A 87 2.40 13.63 -6.49
C ARG A 87 1.79 14.13 -7.78
N ASN A 88 1.69 15.45 -7.89
CA ASN A 88 1.50 16.11 -9.17
C ASN A 88 2.88 16.50 -9.72
N VAL A 89 3.12 16.22 -10.98
CA VAL A 89 4.36 16.60 -11.66
C VAL A 89 4.13 17.90 -12.40
N GLU A 90 4.99 18.89 -12.17
CA GLU A 90 4.95 20.16 -12.90
C GLU A 90 5.23 19.86 -14.38
N ASP A 91 4.40 20.39 -15.27
CA ASP A 91 4.45 20.12 -16.71
C ASP A 91 4.31 18.64 -17.12
N GLY A 92 3.74 17.81 -16.24
CA GLY A 92 3.56 16.38 -16.48
C GLY A 92 2.23 15.88 -15.96
N GLY A 93 2.16 14.57 -15.75
CA GLY A 93 0.97 13.92 -15.20
C GLY A 93 0.91 13.96 -13.68
N SER A 94 0.02 13.16 -13.13
CA SER A 94 -0.17 13.02 -11.68
C SER A 94 -0.23 11.56 -11.27
N LEU A 95 0.16 11.28 -10.03
CA LEU A 95 0.01 9.96 -9.42
C LEU A 95 -0.79 10.11 -8.12
N THR A 96 -1.96 9.49 -8.10
CA THR A 96 -2.82 9.40 -6.93
C THR A 96 -2.82 7.96 -6.44
N ILE A 97 -2.64 7.76 -5.14
CA ILE A 97 -2.68 6.44 -4.53
C ILE A 97 -3.78 6.42 -3.47
N ILE A 98 -4.73 5.51 -3.63
CA ILE A 98 -5.78 5.24 -2.66
C ILE A 98 -5.54 3.83 -2.14
N SER A 99 -5.32 3.72 -0.85
CA SER A 99 -4.99 2.45 -0.22
C SER A 99 -5.95 2.13 0.91
N THR A 100 -6.35 0.87 0.99
CA THR A 100 -7.05 0.37 2.16
C THR A 100 -6.06 -0.02 3.25
N ALA A 101 -6.48 0.13 4.50
CA ALA A 101 -5.73 -0.33 5.65
C ALA A 101 -6.68 -1.10 6.59
N LEU A 102 -6.18 -2.17 7.17
CA LEU A 102 -6.95 -2.98 8.09
C LEU A 102 -6.89 -2.38 9.50
N ILE A 103 -8.05 -2.21 10.11
CA ILE A 103 -8.19 -1.79 11.51
C ILE A 103 -9.10 -2.76 12.25
N ASP A 104 -9.01 -2.77 13.56
CA ASP A 104 -9.85 -3.59 14.45
C ASP A 104 -9.83 -5.09 14.11
N THR A 105 -8.69 -5.59 13.67
CA THR A 105 -8.50 -7.00 13.32
C THR A 105 -8.13 -7.87 14.51
N GLY A 106 -7.87 -7.27 15.66
CA GLY A 106 -7.30 -7.95 16.84
C GLY A 106 -5.79 -8.18 16.75
N SER A 107 -5.16 -7.83 15.64
CA SER A 107 -3.71 -7.97 15.44
C SER A 107 -2.98 -6.70 15.89
N ARG A 108 -2.04 -6.85 16.81
CA ARG A 108 -1.17 -5.74 17.25
C ARG A 108 -0.30 -5.22 16.10
N MET A 109 0.15 -6.13 15.23
CA MET A 109 0.93 -5.76 14.06
C MET A 109 0.14 -4.82 13.13
N ASP A 110 -1.14 -5.13 12.87
CA ASP A 110 -1.98 -4.29 12.02
C ASP A 110 -2.22 -2.90 12.62
N GLU A 111 -2.39 -2.82 13.94
CA GLU A 111 -2.52 -1.54 14.63
C GLU A 111 -1.26 -0.68 14.49
N VAL A 112 -0.09 -1.28 14.67
CA VAL A 112 1.20 -0.58 14.53
C VAL A 112 1.38 -0.10 13.10
N ILE A 113 1.09 -0.94 12.12
CA ILE A 113 1.19 -0.58 10.70
C ILE A 113 0.27 0.62 10.41
N PHE A 114 -0.98 0.56 10.84
CA PHE A 114 -1.93 1.65 10.64
C PHE A 114 -1.44 2.97 11.26
N GLU A 115 -0.98 2.93 12.52
CA GLU A 115 -0.48 4.13 13.21
C GLU A 115 0.75 4.72 12.51
N GLU A 116 1.65 3.89 12.02
CA GLU A 116 2.85 4.35 11.31
C GLU A 116 2.54 5.00 9.95
N PHE A 117 1.43 4.64 9.32
CA PHE A 117 1.02 5.23 8.04
C PHE A 117 0.14 6.46 8.16
N LYS A 118 -0.40 6.77 9.33
CA LYS A 118 -1.26 7.93 9.54
C LYS A 118 -0.65 9.26 9.09
N GLY A 119 0.63 9.45 9.32
CA GLY A 119 1.33 10.67 8.95
C GLY A 119 1.80 10.72 7.50
N THR A 120 1.67 9.63 6.76
CA THR A 120 2.16 9.54 5.37
C THR A 120 1.09 9.93 4.35
N GLY A 121 -0.17 9.57 4.62
CA GLY A 121 -1.29 9.94 3.78
C GLY A 121 -1.75 11.39 4.03
N ASN A 122 -2.30 12.03 3.01
CA ASN A 122 -2.87 13.37 3.12
C ASN A 122 -4.40 13.37 3.27
N MET A 123 -5.01 12.19 3.26
CA MET A 123 -6.44 12.01 3.51
C MET A 123 -6.67 10.67 4.21
N GLU A 124 -7.59 10.63 5.15
CA GLU A 124 -8.01 9.43 5.85
C GLU A 124 -9.53 9.35 5.86
N LEU A 125 -10.08 8.20 5.47
CA LEU A 125 -11.50 7.91 5.52
C LEU A 125 -11.70 6.64 6.33
N VAL A 126 -12.47 6.73 7.41
CA VAL A 126 -12.82 5.58 8.24
C VAL A 126 -14.23 5.11 7.83
N LEU A 127 -14.32 3.83 7.47
CA LEU A 127 -15.59 3.22 7.13
C LEU A 127 -16.33 2.77 8.39
N ASP A 128 -17.59 3.13 8.48
CA ASP A 128 -18.45 2.73 9.59
C ASP A 128 -19.32 1.55 9.16
N LEU A 129 -19.35 0.52 10.00
CA LEU A 129 -20.16 -0.69 9.75
C LEU A 129 -21.66 -0.39 9.73
N SER A 130 -22.12 0.68 10.37
CA SER A 130 -23.52 1.09 10.31
C SER A 130 -24.01 1.40 8.90
N LEU A 131 -23.09 1.75 7.99
CA LEU A 131 -23.42 2.03 6.58
C LEU A 131 -23.74 0.79 5.77
N ILE A 132 -23.42 -0.40 6.28
CA ILE A 132 -23.70 -1.68 5.59
C ILE A 132 -25.19 -1.99 5.58
N HIS A 133 -25.95 -1.41 6.48
CA HIS A 133 -27.39 -1.66 6.65
C HIS A 133 -28.30 -0.67 5.92
N ILE A 134 -27.72 0.18 5.10
CA ILE A 134 -28.50 1.14 4.31
C ILE A 134 -28.82 0.57 2.91
#